data_7f2b249d1789dc488a39e76f42bbbee4
#
_entry.id   7f2b249d1789dc488a39e76f42bbbee4
#
_cell.length_a   1.000
_cell.length_b   1.000
_cell.length_c   1.000
_cell.angle_alpha   90.00
_cell.angle_beta   90.00
_cell.angle_gamma   90.00
#
_symmetry.space_group_name_H-M   'P 1'
#
loop_
_entity.id
_entity.type
_entity.pdbx_description
1 polymer ?
#
loop_
_entity_poly.entity_id
_entity_poly.type
_entity_poly.pdbx_seq_one_letter_code
_entity_poly.pdbx_strand_id
1 'polypeptide(L)'
;MENGKRNWEKFGKKDPYYWVTTDSKYKDGGLTEDVRKDFFESADKYLDSIFKVIRTHLDPTFSPQRAFDFGCGVGRITIPLARRCRYVFGVDIAESMIAEARKNSKEQSLDNVQFSTQINSLPSDVEPFDFVHSIYVLQHLRVKQGLHAVAQLIDLLKDNGTGMLHFTYHSHKTLKKRIIYWLCVHVPLFNGLNNIRKGKPFSVPMYEMNNYPLNRLFQILRQKQCDHLYVRYTRDSSYDGVMLFFQKKGAVSGDFISFGDVP
;
A
#
# COMPACT_ATOMS: atom_id res chain seq x y z
N MET A 1 -0.19 -13.69 11.18
CA MET A 1 0.51 -12.38 11.31
C MET A 1 2.01 -12.52 11.56
N GLU A 2 2.47 -13.38 12.45
CA GLU A 2 3.91 -13.52 12.80
C GLU A 2 4.82 -13.84 11.62
N ASN A 3 4.44 -14.77 10.74
CA ASN A 3 5.26 -15.14 9.58
C ASN A 3 5.43 -13.97 8.58
N GLY A 4 4.37 -13.20 8.33
CA GLY A 4 4.44 -12.02 7.47
C GLY A 4 5.38 -10.95 8.05
N LYS A 5 5.18 -10.59 9.33
CA LYS A 5 6.04 -9.62 10.04
C LYS A 5 7.51 -10.05 10.00
N ARG A 6 7.79 -11.32 10.33
CA ARG A 6 9.17 -11.86 10.31
C ARG A 6 9.81 -11.82 8.92
N ASN A 7 9.04 -12.07 7.86
CA ASN A 7 9.55 -12.03 6.50
C ASN A 7 9.87 -10.58 6.07
N TRP A 8 8.97 -9.63 6.32
CA TRP A 8 9.19 -8.22 6.02
C TRP A 8 10.34 -7.62 6.85
N GLU A 9 10.48 -8.04 8.11
CA GLU A 9 11.63 -7.67 8.92
C GLU A 9 12.96 -8.15 8.34
N LYS A 10 13.02 -9.37 7.77
CA LYS A 10 14.21 -9.87 7.07
C LYS A 10 14.49 -9.09 5.78
N PHE A 11 13.45 -8.74 5.04
CA PHE A 11 13.57 -7.93 3.83
C PHE A 11 14.11 -6.53 4.14
N GLY A 12 13.56 -5.89 5.17
CA GLY A 12 13.99 -4.56 5.60
C GLY A 12 15.43 -4.51 6.11
N LYS A 13 15.91 -5.58 6.75
CA LYS A 13 17.31 -5.67 7.21
C LYS A 13 18.33 -5.87 6.10
N LYS A 14 17.92 -6.48 4.97
CA LYS A 14 18.86 -6.83 3.91
C LYS A 14 18.94 -5.76 2.81
N ASP A 15 17.83 -5.53 2.12
CA ASP A 15 17.75 -4.63 0.95
C ASP A 15 16.44 -3.83 0.99
N PRO A 16 16.26 -2.90 1.96
CA PRO A 16 14.96 -2.29 2.22
C PRO A 16 14.39 -1.56 1.00
N TYR A 17 15.19 -0.86 0.23
CA TYR A 17 14.75 -0.12 -0.96
C TYR A 17 14.34 -1.06 -2.11
N TYR A 18 15.09 -2.15 -2.30
CA TYR A 18 14.73 -3.17 -3.29
C TYR A 18 13.35 -3.77 -3.01
N TRP A 19 13.07 -4.13 -1.76
CA TRP A 19 11.81 -4.80 -1.42
C TRP A 19 10.57 -3.91 -1.47
N VAL A 20 10.76 -2.59 -1.47
CA VAL A 20 9.67 -1.61 -1.68
C VAL A 20 9.28 -1.51 -3.15
N THR A 21 10.21 -1.66 -4.09
CA THR A 21 9.96 -1.47 -5.53
C THR A 21 10.13 -2.73 -6.37
N THR A 22 10.92 -3.71 -5.87
CA THR A 22 11.43 -4.89 -6.60
C THR A 22 12.28 -4.56 -7.85
N ASP A 23 12.76 -3.32 -7.96
CA ASP A 23 13.67 -2.90 -9.03
C ASP A 23 15.11 -3.24 -8.65
N SER A 24 15.80 -3.96 -9.55
CA SER A 24 17.16 -4.48 -9.32
C SER A 24 18.21 -3.39 -9.07
N LYS A 25 18.00 -2.17 -9.54
CA LYS A 25 18.92 -1.03 -9.30
C LYS A 25 19.05 -0.65 -7.81
N TYR A 26 18.10 -1.07 -6.95
CA TYR A 26 18.11 -0.82 -5.51
C TYR A 26 18.62 -2.01 -4.68
N LYS A 27 19.22 -3.02 -5.33
CA LYS A 27 19.65 -4.27 -4.71
C LYS A 27 21.16 -4.32 -4.45
N ASP A 28 21.57 -5.12 -3.45
CA ASP A 28 22.96 -5.55 -3.20
C ASP A 28 23.98 -4.40 -3.10
N GLY A 29 23.67 -3.35 -2.33
CA GLY A 29 24.58 -2.23 -2.07
C GLY A 29 24.67 -1.20 -3.20
N GLY A 30 23.86 -1.34 -4.26
CA GLY A 30 23.76 -0.37 -5.36
C GLY A 30 23.11 0.98 -5.00
N LEU A 31 22.82 1.21 -3.71
CA LEU A 31 22.18 2.44 -3.25
C LEU A 31 23.23 3.56 -3.07
N THR A 32 23.65 4.16 -4.19
CA THR A 32 24.38 5.42 -4.19
C THR A 32 23.46 6.59 -3.87
N GLU A 33 24.02 7.76 -3.58
CA GLU A 33 23.23 8.96 -3.32
C GLU A 33 22.33 9.34 -4.51
N ASP A 34 22.84 9.24 -5.74
CA ASP A 34 22.07 9.47 -6.97
C ASP A 34 20.92 8.49 -7.13
N VAL A 35 21.17 7.20 -6.89
CA VAL A 35 20.13 6.16 -6.95
C VAL A 35 19.06 6.38 -5.89
N ARG A 36 19.46 6.82 -4.70
CA ARG A 36 18.53 7.17 -3.62
C ARG A 36 17.71 8.43 -3.94
N LYS A 37 18.33 9.42 -4.55
CA LYS A 37 17.65 10.62 -5.07
C LYS A 37 16.60 10.24 -6.12
N ASP A 38 16.97 9.44 -7.12
CA ASP A 38 16.04 8.92 -8.13
C ASP A 38 14.87 8.13 -7.51
N PHE A 39 15.11 7.37 -6.44
CA PHE A 39 14.07 6.64 -5.71
C PHE A 39 12.95 7.57 -5.21
N PHE A 40 13.30 8.69 -4.59
CA PHE A 40 12.32 9.65 -4.09
C PHE A 40 11.73 10.54 -5.20
N GLU A 41 12.53 10.94 -6.21
CA GLU A 41 12.02 11.69 -7.37
C GLU A 41 10.98 10.88 -8.17
N SER A 42 11.22 9.58 -8.32
CA SER A 42 10.24 8.70 -8.96
C SER A 42 8.93 8.61 -8.16
N ALA A 43 9.01 8.71 -6.85
CA ALA A 43 7.84 8.74 -5.96
C ALA A 43 7.10 10.07 -6.01
N ASP A 44 7.81 11.20 -6.16
CA ASP A 44 7.21 12.51 -6.40
C ASP A 44 6.37 12.51 -7.69
N LYS A 45 6.94 12.02 -8.80
CA LYS A 45 6.24 11.87 -10.09
C LYS A 45 5.01 10.97 -9.98
N TYR A 46 5.14 9.87 -9.22
CA TYR A 46 4.00 8.99 -8.94
C TYR A 46 2.88 9.73 -8.21
N LEU A 47 3.18 10.45 -7.12
CA LEU A 47 2.17 11.20 -6.38
C LEU A 47 1.51 12.30 -7.23
N ASP A 48 2.27 13.01 -8.06
CA ASP A 48 1.71 13.99 -8.98
C ASP A 48 0.69 13.35 -9.94
N SER A 49 0.98 12.14 -10.41
CA SER A 49 0.06 11.37 -11.24
C SER A 49 -1.21 10.95 -10.48
N ILE A 50 -1.08 10.53 -9.22
CA ILE A 50 -2.20 10.16 -8.35
C ILE A 50 -3.08 11.37 -8.03
N PHE A 51 -2.48 12.50 -7.65
CA PHE A 51 -3.20 13.74 -7.37
C PHE A 51 -3.92 14.28 -8.61
N LYS A 52 -3.29 14.15 -9.79
CA LYS A 52 -3.95 14.50 -11.06
C LYS A 52 -5.19 13.65 -11.30
N VAL A 53 -5.12 12.33 -11.08
CA VAL A 53 -6.28 11.44 -11.21
C VAL A 53 -7.41 11.85 -10.25
N ILE A 54 -7.08 12.11 -8.99
CA ILE A 54 -8.07 12.52 -7.99
C ILE A 54 -8.73 13.84 -8.39
N ARG A 55 -7.94 14.85 -8.79
CA ARG A 55 -8.48 16.15 -9.23
C ARG A 55 -9.33 16.05 -10.48
N THR A 56 -9.02 15.12 -11.37
CA THR A 56 -9.77 14.95 -12.62
C THR A 56 -11.09 14.22 -12.42
N HIS A 57 -11.14 13.24 -11.50
CA HIS A 57 -12.26 12.29 -11.47
C HIS A 57 -13.07 12.29 -10.16
N LEU A 58 -12.54 12.86 -9.07
CA LEU A 58 -13.19 12.81 -7.76
C LEU A 58 -13.39 14.21 -7.15
N ASP A 59 -12.31 14.98 -7.00
CA ASP A 59 -12.31 16.27 -6.32
C ASP A 59 -11.35 17.25 -7.01
N PRO A 60 -11.86 18.20 -7.84
CA PRO A 60 -11.02 19.17 -8.53
C PRO A 60 -10.20 20.07 -7.59
N THR A 61 -10.63 20.20 -6.32
CA THR A 61 -9.98 21.05 -5.30
C THR A 61 -9.00 20.27 -4.42
N PHE A 62 -8.79 18.98 -4.69
CA PHE A 62 -7.97 18.11 -3.86
C PHE A 62 -6.58 18.67 -3.54
N SER A 63 -6.37 18.96 -2.28
CA SER A 63 -5.13 19.46 -1.70
C SER A 63 -5.02 18.97 -0.25
N PRO A 64 -4.56 17.72 -0.02
CA PRO A 64 -4.60 17.11 1.30
C PRO A 64 -3.67 17.83 2.27
N GLN A 65 -4.14 18.09 3.49
CA GLN A 65 -3.35 18.64 4.58
C GLN A 65 -2.85 17.54 5.52
N ARG A 66 -3.59 16.44 5.62
CA ARG A 66 -3.26 15.30 6.47
C ARG A 66 -3.34 14.01 5.65
N ALA A 67 -2.27 13.24 5.62
CA ALA A 67 -2.21 12.00 4.84
C ALA A 67 -1.80 10.80 5.70
N PHE A 68 -2.37 9.64 5.40
CA PHE A 68 -2.03 8.36 6.00
C PHE A 68 -1.49 7.42 4.91
N ASP A 69 -0.30 6.86 5.13
CA ASP A 69 0.36 5.94 4.19
C ASP A 69 0.48 4.54 4.81
N PHE A 70 -0.33 3.61 4.32
CA PHE A 70 -0.37 2.24 4.83
C PHE A 70 0.57 1.32 4.06
N GLY A 71 1.55 0.74 4.78
CA GLY A 71 2.67 -0.02 4.22
C GLY A 71 3.74 0.91 3.67
N CYS A 72 4.14 1.90 4.45
CA CYS A 72 5.02 2.99 4.04
C CYS A 72 6.46 2.53 3.68
N GLY A 73 6.87 1.32 4.09
CA GLY A 73 8.21 0.81 3.90
C GLY A 73 9.27 1.78 4.42
N VAL A 74 10.25 2.11 3.61
CA VAL A 74 11.32 3.08 3.91
C VAL A 74 10.88 4.54 3.76
N GLY A 75 9.57 4.81 3.67
CA GLY A 75 9.02 6.15 3.49
C GLY A 75 8.97 6.63 2.04
N ARG A 76 9.00 5.71 1.06
CA ARG A 76 9.04 6.06 -0.36
C ARG A 76 7.95 7.05 -0.76
N ILE A 77 6.72 6.84 -0.32
CA ILE A 77 5.59 7.73 -0.61
C ILE A 77 5.33 8.70 0.53
N THR A 78 5.55 8.28 1.76
CA THR A 78 5.34 9.08 2.96
C THR A 78 6.16 10.36 2.96
N ILE A 79 7.43 10.31 2.53
CA ILE A 79 8.32 11.47 2.49
C ILE A 79 7.87 12.51 1.46
N PRO A 80 7.60 12.15 0.20
CA PRO A 80 6.99 13.09 -0.75
C PRO A 80 5.61 13.63 -0.31
N LEU A 81 4.81 12.85 0.42
CA LEU A 81 3.57 13.34 1.04
C LEU A 81 3.87 14.40 2.10
N ALA A 82 4.88 14.19 2.95
CA ALA A 82 5.26 15.15 3.99
C ALA A 82 5.72 16.50 3.44
N ARG A 83 6.26 16.54 2.22
CA ARG A 83 6.58 17.80 1.52
C ARG A 83 5.34 18.56 1.01
N ARG A 84 4.18 17.88 0.93
CA ARG A 84 2.92 18.41 0.36
C ARG A 84 1.82 18.60 1.39
N CYS A 85 1.93 17.94 2.54
CA CYS A 85 0.92 17.93 3.60
C CYS A 85 1.46 18.59 4.87
N ARG A 86 0.58 19.06 5.74
CA ARG A 86 0.94 19.59 7.06
C ARG A 86 1.29 18.49 8.06
N TYR A 87 0.74 17.28 7.87
CA TYR A 87 0.99 16.13 8.72
C TYR A 87 0.84 14.83 7.94
N VAL A 88 1.78 13.90 8.14
CA VAL A 88 1.71 12.56 7.55
C VAL A 88 1.99 11.48 8.59
N PHE A 89 1.22 10.40 8.53
CA PHE A 89 1.44 9.23 9.37
C PHE A 89 1.68 8.00 8.48
N GLY A 90 2.86 7.39 8.62
CA GLY A 90 3.25 6.19 7.90
C GLY A 90 3.23 4.96 8.80
N VAL A 91 2.65 3.86 8.30
CA VAL A 91 2.63 2.58 9.02
C VAL A 91 3.24 1.48 8.16
N ASP A 92 4.17 0.72 8.75
CA ASP A 92 4.67 -0.53 8.17
C ASP A 92 4.88 -1.57 9.26
N ILE A 93 4.64 -2.85 8.95
CA ILE A 93 4.73 -3.95 9.94
C ILE A 93 6.17 -4.24 10.38
N ALA A 94 7.18 -3.87 9.57
CA ALA A 94 8.59 -4.15 9.82
C ALA A 94 9.28 -2.98 10.53
N GLU A 95 9.83 -3.22 11.72
CA GLU A 95 10.57 -2.21 12.48
C GLU A 95 11.81 -1.70 11.74
N SER A 96 12.49 -2.61 11.02
CA SER A 96 13.65 -2.24 10.19
C SER A 96 13.28 -1.27 9.05
N MET A 97 12.10 -1.40 8.46
CA MET A 97 11.58 -0.45 7.46
C MET A 97 11.28 0.90 8.09
N ILE A 98 10.62 0.90 9.25
CA ILE A 98 10.31 2.14 9.99
C ILE A 98 11.57 2.87 10.45
N ALA A 99 12.60 2.13 10.89
CA ALA A 99 13.88 2.72 11.26
C ALA A 99 14.52 3.45 10.07
N GLU A 100 14.53 2.84 8.89
CA GLU A 100 15.03 3.48 7.67
C GLU A 100 14.15 4.65 7.21
N ALA A 101 12.82 4.55 7.35
CA ALA A 101 11.92 5.66 7.04
C ALA A 101 12.18 6.87 7.93
N ARG A 102 12.38 6.67 9.24
CA ARG A 102 12.74 7.74 10.19
C ARG A 102 14.09 8.39 9.83
N LYS A 103 15.08 7.60 9.44
CA LYS A 103 16.38 8.10 8.98
C LYS A 103 16.19 8.96 7.72
N ASN A 104 15.46 8.46 6.74
CA ASN A 104 15.19 9.16 5.49
C ASN A 104 14.46 10.49 5.71
N SER A 105 13.48 10.54 6.63
CA SER A 105 12.76 11.78 6.94
C SER A 105 13.65 12.81 7.64
N LYS A 106 14.50 12.36 8.58
CA LYS A 106 15.44 13.21 9.29
C LYS A 106 16.49 13.83 8.34
N GLU A 107 17.04 13.03 7.43
CA GLU A 107 18.01 13.50 6.44
C GLU A 107 17.43 14.55 5.48
N GLN A 108 16.11 14.53 5.30
CA GLN A 108 15.37 15.52 4.50
C GLN A 108 14.75 16.65 5.34
N SER A 109 15.12 16.74 6.63
CA SER A 109 14.66 17.78 7.56
C SER A 109 13.14 17.89 7.67
N LEU A 110 12.43 16.75 7.62
CA LEU A 110 10.97 16.67 7.74
C LEU A 110 10.60 16.38 9.20
N ASP A 111 9.87 17.27 9.84
CA ASP A 111 9.39 17.20 11.23
C ASP A 111 7.88 16.92 11.34
N ASN A 112 7.17 17.00 10.22
CA ASN A 112 5.74 16.82 10.10
C ASN A 112 5.29 15.39 9.75
N VAL A 113 6.17 14.41 9.95
CA VAL A 113 5.90 12.99 9.66
C VAL A 113 6.13 12.12 10.88
N GLN A 114 5.21 11.21 11.14
CA GLN A 114 5.32 10.19 12.16
C GLN A 114 5.25 8.79 11.57
N PHE A 115 5.94 7.85 12.21
CA PHE A 115 5.99 6.46 11.75
C PHE A 115 5.71 5.49 12.89
N SER A 116 4.95 4.44 12.60
CA SER A 116 4.65 3.35 13.56
C SER A 116 4.60 1.99 12.89
N THR A 117 4.72 0.93 13.70
CA THR A 117 4.46 -0.44 13.23
C THR A 117 3.00 -0.88 13.37
N GLN A 118 2.15 -0.07 13.94
CA GLN A 118 0.74 -0.41 14.19
C GLN A 118 -0.19 0.74 13.83
N ILE A 119 -1.30 0.44 13.16
CA ILE A 119 -2.35 1.41 12.85
C ILE A 119 -3.00 1.96 14.15
N ASN A 120 -3.12 1.13 15.16
CA ASN A 120 -3.74 1.49 16.45
C ASN A 120 -2.85 2.35 17.37
N SER A 121 -1.64 2.70 16.92
CA SER A 121 -0.75 3.61 17.67
C SER A 121 -1.01 5.08 17.35
N LEU A 122 -2.01 5.38 16.53
CA LEU A 122 -2.49 6.74 16.36
C LEU A 122 -2.95 7.31 17.70
N PRO A 123 -2.58 8.55 18.04
CA PRO A 123 -3.14 9.23 19.21
C PRO A 123 -4.67 9.23 19.17
N SER A 124 -5.31 9.11 20.33
CA SER A 124 -6.77 9.05 20.43
C SER A 124 -7.46 10.36 19.99
N ASP A 125 -6.74 11.45 20.02
CA ASP A 125 -7.14 12.81 19.63
C ASP A 125 -6.67 13.21 18.24
N VAL A 126 -6.15 12.24 17.46
CA VAL A 126 -5.70 12.52 16.09
C VAL A 126 -6.89 12.91 15.22
N GLU A 127 -6.80 14.07 14.58
CA GLU A 127 -7.80 14.48 13.60
C GLU A 127 -7.83 13.53 12.40
N PRO A 128 -9.00 13.26 11.80
CA PRO A 128 -9.11 12.43 10.60
C PRO A 128 -8.25 12.92 9.44
N PHE A 129 -7.96 12.04 8.51
CA PHE A 129 -7.10 12.30 7.36
C PHE A 129 -7.88 12.77 6.13
N ASP A 130 -7.29 13.68 5.36
CA ASP A 130 -7.79 14.09 4.05
C ASP A 130 -7.54 13.02 3.00
N PHE A 131 -6.42 12.29 3.14
CA PHE A 131 -5.96 11.33 2.17
C PHE A 131 -5.43 10.06 2.85
N VAL A 132 -5.92 8.92 2.39
CA VAL A 132 -5.38 7.59 2.75
C VAL A 132 -4.81 6.92 1.51
N HIS A 133 -3.58 6.45 1.62
CA HIS A 133 -2.85 5.84 0.53
C HIS A 133 -2.35 4.45 0.90
N SER A 134 -2.36 3.52 -0.06
CA SER A 134 -1.64 2.24 0.02
C SER A 134 -1.39 1.67 -1.36
N ILE A 135 -0.13 1.38 -1.68
CA ILE A 135 0.26 0.76 -2.95
C ILE A 135 1.19 -0.43 -2.72
N TYR A 136 0.92 -1.55 -3.39
CA TYR A 136 1.71 -2.81 -3.34
C TYR A 136 1.80 -3.45 -1.94
N VAL A 137 0.85 -3.17 -1.04
CA VAL A 137 0.84 -3.66 0.34
C VAL A 137 -0.27 -4.68 0.57
N LEU A 138 -1.51 -4.31 0.25
CA LEU A 138 -2.69 -5.13 0.57
C LEU A 138 -2.61 -6.53 -0.03
N GLN A 139 -2.00 -6.68 -1.19
CA GLN A 139 -1.74 -7.99 -1.83
C GLN A 139 -0.91 -8.96 -0.97
N HIS A 140 -0.17 -8.45 0.01
CA HIS A 140 0.65 -9.26 0.92
C HIS A 140 -0.10 -9.64 2.22
N LEU A 141 -1.29 -9.10 2.43
CA LEU A 141 -2.16 -9.48 3.53
C LEU A 141 -3.13 -10.58 3.10
N ARG A 142 -3.40 -11.52 3.99
CA ARG A 142 -4.48 -12.50 3.76
C ARG A 142 -5.79 -11.75 3.54
N VAL A 143 -6.60 -12.23 2.60
CA VAL A 143 -7.81 -11.52 2.13
C VAL A 143 -8.69 -11.03 3.29
N LYS A 144 -8.99 -11.88 4.29
CA LYS A 144 -9.80 -11.48 5.45
C LYS A 144 -9.17 -10.31 6.23
N GLN A 145 -7.85 -10.34 6.43
CA GLN A 145 -7.12 -9.29 7.14
C GLN A 145 -7.08 -8.00 6.32
N GLY A 146 -6.84 -8.11 5.00
CA GLY A 146 -6.80 -6.96 4.12
C GLY A 146 -8.17 -6.29 3.97
N LEU A 147 -9.27 -7.05 3.87
CA LEU A 147 -10.63 -6.48 3.88
C LEU A 147 -10.94 -5.74 5.18
N HIS A 148 -10.48 -6.26 6.32
CA HIS A 148 -10.61 -5.56 7.61
C HIS A 148 -9.75 -4.28 7.63
N ALA A 149 -8.51 -4.34 7.17
CA ALA A 149 -7.65 -3.15 7.05
C ALA A 149 -8.27 -2.08 6.15
N VAL A 150 -8.87 -2.47 5.01
CA VAL A 150 -9.58 -1.52 4.12
C VAL A 150 -10.68 -0.77 4.87
N ALA A 151 -11.51 -1.48 5.64
CA ALA A 151 -12.56 -0.84 6.44
C ALA A 151 -11.97 0.15 7.46
N GLN A 152 -10.90 -0.24 8.17
CA GLN A 152 -10.21 0.65 9.12
C GLN A 152 -9.59 1.87 8.43
N LEU A 153 -8.97 1.69 7.25
CA LEU A 153 -8.37 2.79 6.49
C LEU A 153 -9.41 3.82 6.03
N ILE A 154 -10.62 3.35 5.65
CA ILE A 154 -11.74 4.26 5.30
C ILE A 154 -12.23 5.00 6.55
N ASP A 155 -12.24 4.34 7.72
CA ASP A 155 -12.67 4.97 8.98
C ASP A 155 -11.73 6.11 9.41
N LEU A 156 -10.45 6.07 9.01
CA LEU A 156 -9.49 7.15 9.25
C LEU A 156 -9.77 8.41 8.41
N LEU A 157 -10.53 8.31 7.31
CA LEU A 157 -10.84 9.44 6.46
C LEU A 157 -11.88 10.34 7.12
N LYS A 158 -11.65 11.65 7.04
CA LYS A 158 -12.71 12.65 7.30
C LYS A 158 -13.81 12.56 6.26
N ASP A 159 -14.91 13.23 6.51
CA ASP A 159 -15.94 13.47 5.50
C ASP A 159 -15.33 14.22 4.29
N ASN A 160 -15.70 13.77 3.09
CA ASN A 160 -15.12 14.19 1.81
C ASN A 160 -13.62 13.87 1.64
N GLY A 161 -13.03 13.09 2.55
CA GLY A 161 -11.67 12.58 2.41
C GLY A 161 -11.56 11.55 1.29
N THR A 162 -10.39 11.46 0.68
CA THR A 162 -10.13 10.62 -0.50
C THR A 162 -9.19 9.46 -0.16
N GLY A 163 -9.46 8.28 -0.69
CA GLY A 163 -8.57 7.12 -0.60
C GLY A 163 -8.02 6.67 -1.94
N MET A 164 -6.79 6.18 -1.96
CA MET A 164 -6.22 5.41 -3.07
C MET A 164 -5.63 4.11 -2.54
N LEU A 165 -6.21 2.98 -2.91
CA LEU A 165 -5.77 1.66 -2.48
C LEU A 165 -5.53 0.75 -3.69
N HIS A 166 -4.39 0.05 -3.72
CA HIS A 166 -4.04 -0.89 -4.77
C HIS A 166 -4.25 -2.33 -4.34
N PHE A 167 -4.82 -3.14 -5.23
CA PHE A 167 -5.07 -4.57 -5.04
C PHE A 167 -4.65 -5.37 -6.26
N THR A 168 -4.27 -6.63 -6.06
CA THR A 168 -4.27 -7.65 -7.11
C THR A 168 -5.57 -8.44 -7.06
N TYR A 169 -6.16 -8.76 -8.21
CA TYR A 169 -7.44 -9.49 -8.28
C TYR A 169 -7.38 -10.73 -9.16
N HIS A 170 -6.40 -10.83 -10.06
CA HIS A 170 -6.24 -11.99 -10.93
C HIS A 170 -4.77 -12.39 -11.07
N SER A 171 -4.49 -13.70 -11.20
CA SER A 171 -3.14 -14.22 -11.39
C SER A 171 -3.04 -15.00 -12.70
N HIS A 172 -2.08 -14.64 -13.54
CA HIS A 172 -1.74 -15.32 -14.80
C HIS A 172 -0.82 -16.53 -14.60
N LYS A 173 -0.52 -16.91 -13.37
CA LYS A 173 0.34 -18.07 -13.09
C LYS A 173 -0.33 -19.35 -13.56
N THR A 174 0.43 -20.17 -14.31
CA THR A 174 0.01 -21.51 -14.70
C THR A 174 -0.30 -22.39 -13.47
N LEU A 175 -1.11 -23.43 -13.62
CA LEU A 175 -1.45 -24.35 -12.53
C LEU A 175 -0.20 -24.90 -11.83
N LYS A 176 0.82 -25.31 -12.61
CA LYS A 176 2.12 -25.77 -12.05
C LYS A 176 2.77 -24.70 -11.14
N LYS A 177 2.83 -23.44 -11.57
CA LYS A 177 3.38 -22.34 -10.75
C LYS A 177 2.53 -22.07 -9.51
N ARG A 178 1.20 -22.21 -9.59
CA ARG A 178 0.28 -22.06 -8.44
C ARG A 178 0.51 -23.15 -7.41
N ILE A 179 0.66 -24.41 -7.84
CA ILE A 179 0.95 -25.55 -6.93
C ILE A 179 2.30 -25.33 -6.25
N ILE A 180 3.36 -25.00 -7.00
CA ILE A 180 4.69 -24.75 -6.41
C ILE A 180 4.61 -23.59 -5.39
N TYR A 181 3.90 -22.52 -5.74
CA TYR A 181 3.69 -21.38 -4.84
C TYR A 181 3.00 -21.82 -3.53
N TRP A 182 1.92 -22.58 -3.66
CA TRP A 182 1.19 -23.12 -2.51
C TRP A 182 2.09 -24.00 -1.61
N LEU A 183 2.89 -24.88 -2.21
CA LEU A 183 3.88 -25.69 -1.48
C LEU A 183 4.91 -24.81 -0.76
N CYS A 184 5.43 -23.77 -1.41
CA CYS A 184 6.39 -22.84 -0.79
C CYS A 184 5.81 -22.09 0.42
N VAL A 185 4.50 -21.83 0.43
CA VAL A 185 3.83 -21.10 1.52
C VAL A 185 3.43 -22.02 2.66
N HIS A 186 2.98 -23.26 2.35
CA HIS A 186 2.30 -24.13 3.33
C HIS A 186 3.14 -25.32 3.79
N VAL A 187 4.13 -25.77 3.00
CA VAL A 187 4.95 -26.93 3.36
C VAL A 187 6.29 -26.46 3.95
N PRO A 188 6.60 -26.84 5.20
CA PRO A 188 7.87 -26.49 5.83
C PRO A 188 9.08 -26.90 4.97
N LEU A 189 10.12 -26.08 4.97
CA LEU A 189 11.38 -26.27 4.23
C LEU A 189 11.26 -26.27 2.70
N PHE A 190 10.08 -26.47 2.11
CA PHE A 190 9.91 -26.56 0.66
C PHE A 190 10.37 -25.28 -0.06
N ASN A 191 10.08 -24.11 0.51
CA ASN A 191 10.56 -22.83 -0.04
C ASN A 191 12.09 -22.77 -0.09
N GLY A 192 12.77 -23.21 0.97
CA GLY A 192 14.24 -23.26 1.02
C GLY A 192 14.82 -24.19 -0.06
N LEU A 193 14.26 -25.39 -0.22
CA LEU A 193 14.69 -26.35 -1.26
C LEU A 193 14.44 -25.79 -2.67
N ASN A 194 13.29 -25.15 -2.90
CA ASN A 194 12.98 -24.49 -4.18
C ASN A 194 13.90 -23.29 -4.45
N ASN A 195 14.36 -22.58 -3.40
CA ASN A 195 15.34 -21.52 -3.52
C ASN A 195 16.70 -22.07 -3.97
N ILE A 196 17.21 -23.13 -3.34
CA ILE A 196 18.48 -23.79 -3.74
C ILE A 196 18.39 -24.21 -5.21
N ARG A 197 17.29 -24.86 -5.62
CA ARG A 197 17.08 -25.25 -7.03
C ARG A 197 17.14 -24.05 -8.00
N LYS A 198 16.83 -22.84 -7.54
CA LYS A 198 16.88 -21.59 -8.31
C LYS A 198 18.17 -20.80 -8.12
N GLY A 199 19.20 -21.37 -7.50
CA GLY A 199 20.46 -20.69 -7.20
C GLY A 199 20.34 -19.57 -6.15
N LYS A 200 19.29 -19.61 -5.30
CA LYS A 200 19.06 -18.62 -4.24
C LYS A 200 19.42 -19.19 -2.87
N PRO A 201 19.83 -18.37 -1.90
CA PRO A 201 20.03 -18.81 -0.53
C PRO A 201 18.76 -19.47 0.06
N PHE A 202 18.93 -20.57 0.80
CA PHE A 202 17.83 -21.31 1.45
C PHE A 202 16.94 -20.40 2.30
N SER A 203 17.53 -19.44 2.98
CA SER A 203 16.89 -18.55 3.96
C SER A 203 16.04 -17.42 3.36
N VAL A 204 16.04 -17.24 2.03
CA VAL A 204 15.23 -16.19 1.40
C VAL A 204 13.74 -16.47 1.66
N PRO A 205 13.03 -15.58 2.35
CA PRO A 205 11.63 -15.82 2.66
C PRO A 205 10.75 -15.71 1.43
N MET A 206 9.59 -16.38 1.48
CA MET A 206 8.53 -16.23 0.51
C MET A 206 7.58 -15.13 1.00
N TYR A 207 7.23 -14.18 0.13
CA TYR A 207 6.16 -13.24 0.40
C TYR A 207 4.83 -13.72 -0.18
N GLU A 208 3.76 -13.55 0.57
CA GLU A 208 2.43 -13.93 0.13
C GLU A 208 1.93 -12.92 -0.93
N MET A 209 1.18 -13.45 -1.91
CA MET A 209 0.49 -12.66 -2.93
C MET A 209 -0.96 -13.15 -3.01
N ASN A 210 -1.88 -12.29 -2.66
CA ASN A 210 -3.30 -12.62 -2.52
C ASN A 210 -4.13 -11.82 -3.53
N ASN A 211 -5.05 -12.51 -4.22
CA ASN A 211 -6.03 -11.86 -5.09
C ASN A 211 -7.28 -11.51 -4.29
N TYR A 212 -7.73 -10.28 -4.41
CA TYR A 212 -8.91 -9.78 -3.71
C TYR A 212 -10.18 -9.93 -4.54
N PRO A 213 -11.28 -10.40 -3.93
CA PRO A 213 -12.59 -10.40 -4.59
C PRO A 213 -13.13 -8.96 -4.67
N LEU A 214 -13.14 -8.38 -5.87
CA LEU A 214 -13.53 -6.98 -6.09
C LEU A 214 -14.94 -6.67 -5.58
N ASN A 215 -15.87 -7.63 -5.71
CA ASN A 215 -17.23 -7.48 -5.17
C ASN A 215 -17.27 -7.22 -3.66
N ARG A 216 -16.36 -7.82 -2.88
CA ARG A 216 -16.23 -7.58 -1.44
C ARG A 216 -15.66 -6.20 -1.15
N LEU A 217 -14.73 -5.74 -1.94
CA LEU A 217 -14.17 -4.38 -1.82
C LEU A 217 -15.26 -3.34 -2.10
N PHE A 218 -16.03 -3.51 -3.16
CA PHE A 218 -17.15 -2.60 -3.47
C PHE A 218 -18.24 -2.63 -2.39
N GLN A 219 -18.53 -3.79 -1.79
CA GLN A 219 -19.46 -3.86 -0.65
C GLN A 219 -18.95 -3.03 0.54
N ILE A 220 -17.64 -3.12 0.88
CA ILE A 220 -17.05 -2.33 1.98
C ILE A 220 -17.12 -0.84 1.66
N LEU A 221 -16.72 -0.43 0.44
CA LEU A 221 -16.77 0.97 0.02
C LEU A 221 -18.19 1.52 0.16
N ARG A 222 -19.21 0.79 -0.34
CA ARG A 222 -20.61 1.17 -0.22
C ARG A 222 -21.07 1.29 1.25
N GLN A 223 -20.75 0.29 2.08
CA GLN A 223 -21.11 0.30 3.51
C GLN A 223 -20.46 1.47 4.27
N LYS A 224 -19.31 1.95 3.80
CA LYS A 224 -18.57 3.08 4.35
C LYS A 224 -18.85 4.41 3.63
N GLN A 225 -19.94 4.47 2.86
CA GLN A 225 -20.40 5.68 2.16
C GLN A 225 -19.37 6.25 1.17
N CYS A 226 -18.61 5.39 0.50
CA CYS A 226 -17.68 5.77 -0.55
C CYS A 226 -18.35 5.55 -1.92
N ASP A 227 -19.21 6.48 -2.34
CA ASP A 227 -20.05 6.32 -3.55
C ASP A 227 -19.34 6.82 -4.82
N HIS A 228 -18.45 7.81 -4.70
CA HIS A 228 -17.63 8.26 -5.81
C HIS A 228 -16.41 7.36 -5.94
N LEU A 229 -16.34 6.61 -7.04
CA LEU A 229 -15.29 5.64 -7.29
C LEU A 229 -14.72 5.81 -8.70
N TYR A 230 -13.41 5.92 -8.81
CA TYR A 230 -12.68 5.81 -10.06
C TYR A 230 -11.73 4.60 -10.01
N VAL A 231 -11.71 3.81 -11.06
CA VAL A 231 -10.96 2.55 -11.14
C VAL A 231 -9.91 2.63 -12.23
N ARG A 232 -8.66 2.34 -11.90
CA ARG A 232 -7.58 2.22 -12.86
C ARG A 232 -6.96 0.84 -12.79
N TYR A 233 -6.96 0.11 -13.90
CA TYR A 233 -6.34 -1.20 -13.99
C TYR A 233 -4.81 -1.07 -14.03
N THR A 234 -4.15 -2.04 -13.38
CA THR A 234 -2.70 -2.20 -13.42
C THR A 234 -2.38 -3.62 -13.82
N ARG A 235 -1.22 -3.82 -14.43
CA ARG A 235 -0.74 -5.15 -14.81
C ARG A 235 0.75 -5.25 -14.56
N ASP A 236 1.17 -6.33 -13.93
CA ASP A 236 2.54 -6.81 -13.98
C ASP A 236 2.63 -8.13 -14.78
N SER A 237 3.81 -8.74 -14.84
CA SER A 237 4.04 -9.99 -15.59
C SER A 237 3.22 -11.19 -15.09
N SER A 238 2.68 -11.16 -13.89
CA SER A 238 2.07 -12.30 -13.21
C SER A 238 0.67 -12.05 -12.66
N TYR A 239 0.28 -10.77 -12.52
CA TYR A 239 -0.97 -10.37 -11.88
C TYR A 239 -1.62 -9.19 -12.57
N ASP A 240 -2.94 -9.24 -12.67
CA ASP A 240 -3.76 -8.04 -12.90
C ASP A 240 -4.09 -7.42 -11.55
N GLY A 241 -3.93 -6.11 -11.49
CA GLY A 241 -4.23 -5.30 -10.33
C GLY A 241 -5.22 -4.19 -10.63
N VAL A 242 -5.61 -3.50 -9.59
CA VAL A 242 -6.51 -2.36 -9.66
C VAL A 242 -6.14 -1.32 -8.62
N MET A 243 -6.11 -0.06 -9.02
CA MET A 243 -6.11 1.09 -8.12
C MET A 243 -7.55 1.55 -7.97
N LEU A 244 -8.07 1.52 -6.75
CA LEU A 244 -9.36 2.07 -6.40
C LEU A 244 -9.15 3.45 -5.79
N PHE A 245 -9.66 4.47 -6.47
CA PHE A 245 -9.73 5.85 -5.98
C PHE A 245 -11.17 6.09 -5.53
N PHE A 246 -11.36 6.56 -4.33
CA PHE A 246 -12.70 6.77 -3.78
C PHE A 246 -12.74 7.98 -2.87
N GLN A 247 -13.93 8.57 -2.74
CA GLN A 247 -14.20 9.65 -1.81
C GLN A 247 -15.27 9.21 -0.82
N LYS A 248 -15.00 9.40 0.47
CA LYS A 248 -15.96 9.17 1.55
C LYS A 248 -16.91 10.34 1.60
N LYS A 249 -18.21 10.10 1.46
CA LYS A 249 -19.22 11.15 1.63
C LYS A 249 -19.32 11.56 3.10
N GLY A 250 -19.62 12.82 3.33
CA GLY A 250 -20.11 13.30 4.61
C GLY A 250 -21.54 12.77 4.88
N ALA A 251 -22.00 12.90 6.10
CA ALA A 251 -23.27 12.36 6.61
C ALA A 251 -24.57 12.89 5.91
N VAL A 252 -24.47 13.55 4.76
CA VAL A 252 -25.64 13.97 3.98
C VAL A 252 -26.12 12.78 3.17
N SER A 253 -27.37 12.40 3.40
CA SER A 253 -28.10 11.35 2.69
C SER A 253 -27.86 11.42 1.18
N GLY A 254 -27.05 10.53 0.66
CA GLY A 254 -26.93 10.35 -0.78
C GLY A 254 -28.13 9.57 -1.27
N ASP A 255 -28.90 10.14 -2.17
CA ASP A 255 -29.91 9.43 -2.91
C ASP A 255 -29.23 8.30 -3.67
N PHE A 256 -29.45 7.06 -3.23
CA PHE A 256 -29.14 5.92 -4.06
C PHE A 256 -30.08 6.00 -5.26
N ILE A 257 -29.52 6.06 -6.46
CA ILE A 257 -30.32 5.85 -7.67
C ILE A 257 -30.94 4.45 -7.52
N SER A 258 -32.25 4.38 -7.27
CA SER A 258 -32.96 3.11 -7.28
C SER A 258 -33.06 2.63 -8.72
N PHE A 259 -33.20 1.32 -8.95
CA PHE A 259 -33.42 0.80 -10.30
C PHE A 259 -34.68 1.40 -10.97
N GLY A 260 -35.58 2.01 -10.20
CA GLY A 260 -36.75 2.72 -10.70
C GLY A 260 -36.50 4.16 -11.18
N ASP A 261 -35.31 4.73 -10.87
CA ASP A 261 -34.95 6.12 -11.19
C ASP A 261 -34.03 6.22 -12.42
N VAL A 262 -33.71 5.08 -13.04
CA VAL A 262 -32.98 5.04 -14.30
C VAL A 262 -33.97 5.21 -15.44
N PRO A 263 -33.84 6.27 -16.28
CA PRO A 263 -34.77 6.51 -17.42
C PRO A 263 -34.66 5.43 -18.47
#